data_f13f2e969db42f5af375a20c46ea18d2
#
_entry.id   f13f2e969db42f5af375a20c46ea18d2
#
_cell.length_a   1.000
_cell.length_b   1.000
_cell.length_c   1.000
_cell.angle_alpha   90.00
_cell.angle_beta   90.00
_cell.angle_gamma   90.00
#
_symmetry.space_group_name_H-M   'P 1'
#
loop_
_entity.id
_entity.type
_entity.pdbx_description
1 polymer ?
#
loop_
_entity_poly.entity_id
_entity_poly.type
_entity_poly.pdbx_seq_one_letter_code
_entity_poly.pdbx_strand_id
1 'polypeptide(L)'
;MAIPAYHFDVEQGSEDWLALRRGVITASAVSRLITSTGKTANNDTSRAQLLQLLAERITGESEPSFYNDDMARGHLLEPLARDIYSQHFEPVAECGFVTRAFQGIPALGYSPDGLVGDTGLIEIKSPRQKNHLRALLADEVPAEYVPQVQLGLAVTGRAWCDFISYAPGLPLFVHRCERDEVVIAQLIAAAQAAEAELQRLMALYTAAAASFPATEPIQPEQEIVI
;
A
#
# COMPACT_ATOMS: atom_id res chain seq x y z
N MET A 1 6.50 20.88 -1.88
CA MET A 1 5.88 19.54 -2.01
C MET A 1 4.41 19.75 -2.34
N ALA A 2 3.82 18.89 -3.18
CA ALA A 2 2.39 18.94 -3.47
C ALA A 2 1.54 18.65 -2.21
N ILE A 3 0.32 19.18 -2.18
CA ILE A 3 -0.64 18.92 -1.10
C ILE A 3 -1.22 17.53 -1.31
N PRO A 4 -1.42 16.71 -0.26
CA PRO A 4 -2.10 15.42 -0.36
C PRO A 4 -3.56 15.59 -0.82
N ALA A 5 -4.03 14.71 -1.71
CA ALA A 5 -5.43 14.60 -2.09
C ALA A 5 -6.06 13.42 -1.36
N TYR A 6 -7.08 13.68 -0.54
CA TYR A 6 -7.81 12.68 0.24
C TYR A 6 -9.12 12.33 -0.48
N HIS A 7 -9.38 11.06 -0.73
CA HIS A 7 -10.58 10.51 -1.36
C HIS A 7 -11.43 9.83 -0.29
N PHE A 8 -12.28 10.62 0.38
CA PHE A 8 -13.15 10.16 1.46
C PHE A 8 -14.42 9.45 0.96
N ASP A 9 -14.83 9.74 -0.27
CA ASP A 9 -16.03 9.24 -0.94
C ASP A 9 -15.84 7.88 -1.63
N VAL A 10 -14.63 7.30 -1.50
CA VAL A 10 -14.27 6.03 -2.12
C VAL A 10 -14.14 4.95 -1.06
N GLU A 11 -14.89 3.87 -1.21
CA GLU A 11 -14.81 2.70 -0.33
C GLU A 11 -13.67 1.79 -0.74
N GLN A 12 -12.84 1.35 0.23
CA GLN A 12 -11.75 0.42 -0.03
C GLN A 12 -12.29 -0.93 -0.52
N GLY A 13 -11.71 -1.45 -1.59
CA GLY A 13 -12.16 -2.66 -2.27
C GLY A 13 -13.18 -2.43 -3.39
N SER A 14 -13.74 -1.21 -3.53
CA SER A 14 -14.64 -0.86 -4.65
C SER A 14 -13.89 -0.71 -5.97
N GLU A 15 -14.64 -0.73 -7.08
CA GLU A 15 -14.07 -0.48 -8.43
C GLU A 15 -13.43 0.91 -8.53
N ASP A 16 -14.02 1.94 -7.91
CA ASP A 16 -13.47 3.29 -7.88
C ASP A 16 -12.14 3.34 -7.12
N TRP A 17 -12.03 2.59 -6.02
CA TRP A 17 -10.78 2.45 -5.28
C TRP A 17 -9.71 1.71 -6.10
N LEU A 18 -10.07 0.63 -6.79
CA LEU A 18 -9.17 -0.07 -7.71
C LEU A 18 -8.70 0.86 -8.84
N ALA A 19 -9.62 1.65 -9.42
CA ALA A 19 -9.30 2.62 -10.46
C ALA A 19 -8.29 3.68 -10.00
N LEU A 20 -8.44 4.22 -8.79
CA LEU A 20 -7.49 5.20 -8.21
C LEU A 20 -6.09 4.61 -7.96
N ARG A 21 -6.00 3.32 -7.68
CA ARG A 21 -4.74 2.62 -7.36
C ARG A 21 -4.00 2.13 -8.60
N ARG A 22 -4.71 2.00 -9.71
CA ARG A 22 -4.23 1.37 -10.96
C ARG A 22 -2.99 2.08 -11.49
N GLY A 23 -1.89 1.33 -11.61
CA GLY A 23 -0.61 1.85 -12.07
C GLY A 23 0.09 2.83 -11.13
N VAL A 24 -0.41 3.02 -9.89
CA VAL A 24 0.17 3.89 -8.87
C VAL A 24 1.07 3.09 -7.92
N ILE A 25 2.26 3.61 -7.63
CA ILE A 25 3.12 3.04 -6.59
C ILE A 25 2.49 3.33 -5.23
N THR A 26 2.04 2.29 -4.53
CA THR A 26 1.36 2.42 -3.24
C THR A 26 2.27 2.09 -2.07
N ALA A 27 1.92 2.57 -0.87
CA ALA A 27 2.67 2.29 0.35
C ALA A 27 2.76 0.78 0.66
N SER A 28 1.72 0.00 0.36
CA SER A 28 1.75 -1.45 0.55
C SER A 28 2.68 -2.19 -0.42
N ALA A 29 2.97 -1.60 -1.59
CA ALA A 29 3.83 -2.20 -2.61
C ALA A 29 5.30 -1.74 -2.51
N VAL A 30 5.59 -0.63 -1.81
CA VAL A 30 6.92 -0.01 -1.80
C VAL A 30 8.02 -0.91 -1.23
N SER A 31 7.69 -1.80 -0.30
CA SER A 31 8.63 -2.77 0.27
C SER A 31 9.27 -3.69 -0.79
N ARG A 32 8.61 -3.89 -1.93
CA ARG A 32 9.14 -4.66 -3.08
C ARG A 32 10.15 -3.88 -3.90
N LEU A 33 10.21 -2.56 -3.74
CA LEU A 33 11.07 -1.64 -4.49
C LEU A 33 12.32 -1.23 -3.72
N ILE A 34 12.43 -1.61 -2.45
CA ILE A 34 13.53 -1.27 -1.56
C ILE A 34 14.12 -2.52 -0.91
N THR A 35 15.43 -2.53 -0.70
CA THR A 35 16.11 -3.60 0.07
C THR A 35 16.01 -3.33 1.56
N SER A 36 16.30 -4.33 2.40
CA SER A 36 16.38 -4.18 3.86
C SER A 36 17.43 -3.16 4.32
N THR A 37 18.36 -2.78 3.44
CA THR A 37 19.39 -1.76 3.72
C THR A 37 19.03 -0.37 3.19
N GLY A 38 17.77 -0.15 2.78
CA GLY A 38 17.29 1.14 2.30
C GLY A 38 17.72 1.51 0.87
N LYS A 39 18.26 0.57 0.09
CA LYS A 39 18.65 0.79 -1.31
C LYS A 39 17.53 0.37 -2.26
N THR A 40 17.46 0.99 -3.43
CA THR A 40 16.57 0.55 -4.51
C THR A 40 16.80 -0.93 -4.83
N ALA A 41 15.73 -1.72 -4.83
CA ALA A 41 15.79 -3.13 -5.14
C ALA A 41 15.95 -3.35 -6.66
N ASN A 42 16.78 -4.35 -7.02
CA ASN A 42 16.90 -4.83 -8.40
C ASN A 42 16.94 -6.36 -8.38
N ASN A 43 15.79 -6.97 -8.14
CA ASN A 43 15.62 -8.41 -8.05
C ASN A 43 14.34 -8.84 -8.78
N ASP A 44 14.02 -10.14 -8.81
CA ASP A 44 12.84 -10.64 -9.51
C ASP A 44 11.53 -10.08 -8.94
N THR A 45 11.46 -9.87 -7.63
CA THR A 45 10.28 -9.29 -6.98
C THR A 45 10.04 -7.85 -7.43
N SER A 46 11.09 -7.02 -7.45
CA SER A 46 10.97 -5.62 -7.89
C SER A 46 10.65 -5.52 -9.39
N ARG A 47 11.26 -6.38 -10.21
CA ARG A 47 10.95 -6.45 -11.65
C ARG A 47 9.51 -6.88 -11.92
N ALA A 48 9.01 -7.90 -11.20
CA ALA A 48 7.61 -8.33 -11.30
C ALA A 48 6.65 -7.20 -10.91
N GLN A 49 6.95 -6.47 -9.82
CA GLN A 49 6.13 -5.33 -9.40
C GLN A 49 6.10 -4.21 -10.47
N LEU A 50 7.24 -3.91 -11.10
CA LEU A 50 7.29 -2.90 -12.17
C LEU A 50 6.52 -3.34 -13.41
N LEU A 51 6.60 -4.60 -13.80
CA LEU A 51 5.84 -5.13 -14.95
C LEU A 51 4.33 -5.14 -14.67
N GLN A 52 3.91 -5.44 -13.44
CA GLN A 52 2.50 -5.33 -13.04
C GLN A 52 2.00 -3.88 -13.17
N LEU A 53 2.71 -2.91 -12.60
CA LEU A 53 2.37 -1.49 -12.70
C LEU A 53 2.35 -1.00 -14.16
N LEU A 54 3.30 -1.48 -14.97
CA LEU A 54 3.35 -1.16 -16.40
C LEU A 54 2.12 -1.73 -17.13
N ALA A 55 1.76 -2.99 -16.88
CA ALA A 55 0.58 -3.62 -17.50
C ALA A 55 -0.69 -2.83 -17.14
N GLU A 56 -0.87 -2.48 -15.86
CA GLU A 56 -2.00 -1.68 -15.41
C GLU A 56 -2.06 -0.29 -16.10
N ARG A 57 -0.91 0.35 -16.34
CA ARG A 57 -0.84 1.64 -17.06
C ARG A 57 -1.15 1.52 -18.55
N ILE A 58 -0.85 0.38 -19.16
CA ILE A 58 -1.09 0.12 -20.60
C ILE A 58 -2.54 -0.28 -20.83
N THR A 59 -3.04 -1.22 -20.05
CA THR A 59 -4.37 -1.83 -20.27
C THR A 59 -5.49 -1.02 -19.63
N GLY A 60 -5.19 -0.25 -18.59
CA GLY A 60 -6.22 0.35 -17.76
C GLY A 60 -6.96 -0.66 -16.88
N GLU A 61 -6.44 -1.88 -16.72
CA GLU A 61 -7.04 -2.96 -15.95
C GLU A 61 -6.08 -3.48 -14.91
N SER A 62 -6.60 -3.93 -13.77
CA SER A 62 -5.84 -4.65 -12.74
C SER A 62 -6.16 -6.13 -12.84
N GLU A 63 -5.14 -6.98 -12.97
CA GLU A 63 -5.35 -8.42 -12.92
C GLU A 63 -5.91 -8.84 -11.55
N PRO A 64 -6.83 -9.82 -11.50
CA PRO A 64 -7.30 -10.35 -10.24
C PRO A 64 -6.13 -10.84 -9.38
N SER A 65 -5.97 -10.28 -8.19
CA SER A 65 -4.96 -10.77 -7.26
C SER A 65 -5.42 -12.07 -6.61
N PHE A 66 -4.48 -12.98 -6.37
CA PHE A 66 -4.79 -14.20 -5.65
C PHE A 66 -5.21 -13.88 -4.21
N TYR A 67 -6.47 -14.12 -3.90
CA TYR A 67 -7.05 -13.89 -2.57
C TYR A 67 -6.76 -15.12 -1.68
N ASN A 68 -6.00 -14.93 -0.63
CA ASN A 68 -5.64 -16.01 0.29
C ASN A 68 -6.31 -15.85 1.66
N ASP A 69 -6.29 -16.93 2.47
CA ASP A 69 -6.92 -16.96 3.81
C ASP A 69 -6.40 -15.85 4.74
N ASP A 70 -5.14 -15.44 4.62
CA ASP A 70 -4.55 -14.40 5.46
C ASP A 70 -5.11 -13.02 5.05
N MET A 71 -5.37 -12.78 3.76
CA MET A 71 -6.04 -11.57 3.27
C MET A 71 -7.52 -11.54 3.69
N ALA A 72 -8.23 -12.67 3.54
CA ALA A 72 -9.61 -12.80 3.99
C ALA A 72 -9.75 -12.48 5.49
N ARG A 73 -8.84 -13.04 6.30
CA ARG A 73 -8.79 -12.77 7.74
C ARG A 73 -8.50 -11.29 8.02
N GLY A 74 -7.58 -10.65 7.29
CA GLY A 74 -7.28 -9.23 7.41
C GLY A 74 -8.52 -8.37 7.25
N HIS A 75 -9.24 -8.53 6.15
CA HIS A 75 -10.48 -7.78 5.89
C HIS A 75 -11.57 -8.00 6.94
N LEU A 76 -11.72 -9.23 7.44
CA LEU A 76 -12.71 -9.55 8.48
C LEU A 76 -12.38 -8.90 9.83
N LEU A 77 -11.09 -8.85 10.18
CA LEU A 77 -10.65 -8.47 11.53
C LEU A 77 -10.30 -6.98 11.65
N GLU A 78 -10.02 -6.30 10.54
CA GLU A 78 -9.64 -4.89 10.52
C GLU A 78 -10.71 -3.97 11.14
N PRO A 79 -12.02 -4.07 10.80
CA PRO A 79 -13.05 -3.24 11.42
C PRO A 79 -13.13 -3.46 12.94
N LEU A 80 -12.98 -4.70 13.40
CA LEU A 80 -13.01 -5.02 14.83
C LEU A 80 -11.83 -4.40 15.58
N ALA A 81 -10.63 -4.44 14.99
CA ALA A 81 -9.45 -3.82 15.57
C ALA A 81 -9.58 -2.29 15.60
N ARG A 82 -10.14 -1.67 14.55
CA ARG A 82 -10.42 -0.24 14.45
C ARG A 82 -11.42 0.21 15.51
N ASP A 83 -12.49 -0.55 15.73
CA ASP A 83 -13.50 -0.28 16.76
C ASP A 83 -12.89 -0.33 18.16
N ILE A 84 -12.10 -1.37 18.47
CA ILE A 84 -11.41 -1.49 19.76
C ILE A 84 -10.44 -0.31 19.96
N TYR A 85 -9.67 0.05 18.94
CA TYR A 85 -8.77 1.22 19.02
C TYR A 85 -9.56 2.50 19.28
N SER A 86 -10.66 2.75 18.53
CA SER A 86 -11.49 3.95 18.70
C SER A 86 -12.12 4.06 20.08
N GLN A 87 -12.43 2.93 20.73
CA GLN A 87 -13.02 2.91 22.08
C GLN A 87 -12.00 3.17 23.18
N HIS A 88 -10.74 2.76 22.99
CA HIS A 88 -9.74 2.75 24.07
C HIS A 88 -8.63 3.80 23.91
N PHE A 89 -8.47 4.37 22.70
CA PHE A 89 -7.42 5.35 22.38
C PHE A 89 -8.03 6.63 21.83
N GLU A 90 -8.17 6.75 20.51
CA GLU A 90 -8.63 7.96 19.82
C GLU A 90 -9.68 7.64 18.77
N PRO A 91 -10.67 8.53 18.54
CA PRO A 91 -11.63 8.36 17.46
C PRO A 91 -10.95 8.27 16.09
N VAL A 92 -11.41 7.34 15.27
CA VAL A 92 -10.87 7.08 13.94
C VAL A 92 -11.87 7.50 12.86
N ALA A 93 -11.40 8.27 11.87
CA ALA A 93 -12.14 8.56 10.65
C ALA A 93 -11.62 7.69 9.50
N GLU A 94 -12.53 7.16 8.69
CA GLU A 94 -12.18 6.38 7.51
C GLU A 94 -11.84 7.26 6.32
N CYS A 95 -10.94 6.78 5.46
CA CYS A 95 -10.58 7.41 4.19
C CYS A 95 -10.19 6.30 3.20
N GLY A 96 -10.79 6.30 2.03
CA GLY A 96 -10.56 5.23 1.06
C GLY A 96 -9.16 5.24 0.47
N PHE A 97 -8.68 6.42 0.05
CA PHE A 97 -7.37 6.53 -0.59
C PHE A 97 -6.79 7.94 -0.43
N VAL A 98 -5.47 8.03 -0.40
CA VAL A 98 -4.75 9.30 -0.40
C VAL A 98 -3.69 9.26 -1.48
N THR A 99 -3.59 10.31 -2.29
CA THR A 99 -2.55 10.46 -3.30
C THR A 99 -1.74 11.72 -3.07
N ARG A 100 -0.45 11.67 -3.43
CA ARG A 100 0.44 12.82 -3.38
C ARG A 100 1.50 12.73 -4.45
N ALA A 101 1.72 13.85 -5.16
CA ALA A 101 2.82 13.98 -6.12
C ALA A 101 4.13 14.32 -5.39
N PHE A 102 5.22 13.75 -5.88
CA PHE A 102 6.59 14.08 -5.48
C PHE A 102 7.42 14.43 -6.70
N GLN A 103 8.59 15.03 -6.50
CA GLN A 103 9.45 15.36 -7.63
C GLN A 103 9.80 14.11 -8.45
N GLY A 104 9.45 14.11 -9.73
CA GLY A 104 9.67 12.99 -10.64
C GLY A 104 8.69 11.82 -10.49
N ILE A 105 7.69 11.94 -9.62
CA ILE A 105 6.65 10.92 -9.39
C ILE A 105 5.29 11.61 -9.49
N PRO A 106 4.43 11.24 -10.48
CA PRO A 106 3.11 11.85 -10.65
C PRO A 106 2.20 11.65 -9.44
N ALA A 107 2.22 10.44 -8.86
CA ALA A 107 1.47 10.11 -7.67
C ALA A 107 2.10 8.93 -6.92
N LEU A 108 2.19 9.04 -5.59
CA LEU A 108 2.27 7.91 -4.66
C LEU A 108 0.92 7.77 -3.96
N GLY A 109 0.52 6.54 -3.68
CA GLY A 109 -0.76 6.23 -3.10
C GLY A 109 -0.67 5.53 -1.74
N TYR A 110 -1.66 5.78 -0.89
CA TYR A 110 -1.82 5.09 0.39
C TYR A 110 -3.31 4.93 0.72
N SER A 111 -3.72 3.74 1.12
CA SER A 111 -5.02 3.47 1.73
C SER A 111 -4.81 3.36 3.23
N PRO A 112 -5.14 4.38 4.02
CA PRO A 112 -5.03 4.30 5.48
C PRO A 112 -6.12 3.40 6.05
N ASP A 113 -5.78 2.61 7.06
CA ASP A 113 -6.80 1.85 7.81
C ASP A 113 -7.60 2.79 8.74
N GLY A 114 -7.11 4.01 8.94
CA GLY A 114 -7.85 5.10 9.55
C GLY A 114 -7.01 6.36 9.78
N LEU A 115 -7.71 7.47 9.97
CA LEU A 115 -7.15 8.78 10.28
C LEU A 115 -7.50 9.14 11.73
N VAL A 116 -6.54 9.66 12.48
CA VAL A 116 -6.72 10.08 13.89
C VAL A 116 -6.45 11.56 14.02
N GLY A 117 -7.48 12.33 14.36
CA GLY A 117 -7.38 13.78 14.40
C GLY A 117 -6.78 14.33 13.10
N ASP A 118 -6.01 15.41 13.22
CA ASP A 118 -5.40 16.08 12.06
C ASP A 118 -4.01 15.51 11.69
N THR A 119 -3.34 14.81 12.62
CA THR A 119 -1.91 14.48 12.50
C THR A 119 -1.58 12.99 12.59
N GLY A 120 -2.53 12.15 12.97
CA GLY A 120 -2.32 10.72 13.20
C GLY A 120 -2.91 9.82 12.15
N LEU A 121 -2.34 8.62 12.03
CA LEU A 121 -2.82 7.48 11.24
C LEU A 121 -2.95 6.24 12.12
N ILE A 122 -3.70 5.27 11.66
CA ILE A 122 -3.55 3.89 12.09
C ILE A 122 -3.23 2.99 10.90
N GLU A 123 -2.42 1.98 11.16
CA GLU A 123 -2.12 0.87 10.24
C GLU A 123 -2.38 -0.44 10.98
N ILE A 124 -3.35 -1.23 10.53
CA ILE A 124 -3.82 -2.44 11.20
C ILE A 124 -3.28 -3.68 10.50
N LYS A 125 -2.74 -4.59 11.28
CA LYS A 125 -2.36 -5.93 10.81
C LYS A 125 -2.99 -6.98 11.70
N SER A 126 -3.54 -8.03 11.06
CA SER A 126 -4.14 -9.18 11.74
C SER A 126 -3.31 -10.44 11.46
N PRO A 127 -2.08 -10.53 12.01
CA PRO A 127 -1.22 -11.68 11.81
C PRO A 127 -1.72 -12.91 12.57
N ARG A 128 -1.11 -14.06 12.31
CA ARG A 128 -1.33 -15.26 13.15
C ARG A 128 -0.78 -15.00 14.55
N GLN A 129 -1.38 -15.65 15.57
CA GLN A 129 -1.10 -15.41 17.00
C GLN A 129 0.40 -15.39 17.34
N LYS A 130 1.22 -16.31 16.80
CA LYS A 130 2.66 -16.33 17.07
C LYS A 130 3.40 -15.05 16.62
N ASN A 131 2.97 -14.46 15.50
CA ASN A 131 3.59 -13.24 14.96
C ASN A 131 3.09 -12.01 15.72
N HIS A 132 1.82 -12.01 16.12
CA HIS A 132 1.27 -11.02 17.04
C HIS A 132 2.02 -10.98 18.36
N LEU A 133 2.21 -12.15 19.02
CA LEU A 133 2.97 -12.23 20.27
C LEU A 133 4.43 -11.79 20.10
N ARG A 134 5.06 -12.04 18.94
CA ARG A 134 6.41 -11.57 18.67
C ARG A 134 6.48 -10.06 18.67
N ALA A 135 5.56 -9.35 17.98
CA ALA A 135 5.50 -7.90 17.96
C ALA A 135 5.23 -7.31 19.35
N LEU A 136 4.25 -7.87 20.06
CA LEU A 136 3.88 -7.44 21.42
C LEU A 136 5.02 -7.61 22.42
N LEU A 137 5.73 -8.74 22.41
CA LEU A 137 6.82 -9.01 23.35
C LEU A 137 8.10 -8.23 23.03
N ALA A 138 8.32 -7.88 21.75
CA ALA A 138 9.43 -7.03 21.34
C ALA A 138 9.14 -5.53 21.57
N ASP A 139 7.86 -5.16 21.70
CA ASP A 139 7.38 -3.78 21.70
C ASP A 139 7.87 -2.99 20.48
N GLU A 140 7.83 -3.64 19.31
CA GLU A 140 8.35 -3.07 18.06
C GLU A 140 7.40 -3.36 16.88
N VAL A 141 7.41 -2.46 15.90
CA VAL A 141 6.79 -2.71 14.60
C VAL A 141 7.65 -3.70 13.82
N PRO A 142 7.08 -4.84 13.34
CA PRO A 142 7.84 -5.75 12.49
C PRO A 142 8.42 -5.03 11.27
N ALA A 143 9.70 -5.28 10.99
CA ALA A 143 10.49 -4.52 10.01
C ALA A 143 9.86 -4.52 8.59
N GLU A 144 9.12 -5.57 8.24
CA GLU A 144 8.41 -5.67 6.97
C GLU A 144 7.30 -4.62 6.77
N TYR A 145 6.74 -4.06 7.85
CA TYR A 145 5.68 -3.05 7.80
C TYR A 145 6.20 -1.61 7.87
N VAL A 146 7.43 -1.40 8.34
CA VAL A 146 8.03 -0.06 8.46
C VAL A 146 7.99 0.73 7.15
N PRO A 147 8.33 0.17 5.97
CA PRO A 147 8.24 0.89 4.70
C PRO A 147 6.83 1.37 4.38
N GLN A 148 5.80 0.54 4.65
CA GLN A 148 4.40 0.91 4.41
C GLN A 148 3.98 2.06 5.31
N VAL A 149 4.25 1.97 6.61
CA VAL A 149 3.94 3.02 7.61
C VAL A 149 4.63 4.33 7.24
N GLN A 150 5.92 4.31 6.95
CA GLN A 150 6.69 5.52 6.67
C GLN A 150 6.30 6.16 5.33
N LEU A 151 5.99 5.38 4.30
CA LEU A 151 5.47 5.94 3.06
C LEU A 151 4.04 6.47 3.22
N GLY A 152 3.19 5.81 4.03
CA GLY A 152 1.88 6.32 4.40
C GLY A 152 1.95 7.70 5.06
N LEU A 153 2.87 7.89 6.01
CA LEU A 153 3.15 9.19 6.64
C LEU A 153 3.65 10.22 5.62
N ALA A 154 4.51 9.82 4.67
CA ALA A 154 4.99 10.72 3.62
C ALA A 154 3.87 11.17 2.68
N VAL A 155 3.03 10.24 2.22
CA VAL A 155 1.91 10.51 1.30
C VAL A 155 0.87 11.41 1.96
N THR A 156 0.46 11.10 3.18
CA THR A 156 -0.57 11.87 3.90
C THR A 156 -0.06 13.18 4.48
N GLY A 157 1.26 13.30 4.71
CA GLY A 157 1.85 14.45 5.39
C GLY A 157 1.60 14.45 6.90
N ARG A 158 1.06 13.36 7.46
CA ARG A 158 0.76 13.23 8.88
C ARG A 158 2.02 12.96 9.71
N ALA A 159 1.97 13.25 11.01
CA ALA A 159 3.14 13.26 11.88
C ALA A 159 3.48 11.88 12.44
N TRP A 160 2.47 11.06 12.73
CA TRP A 160 2.63 9.77 13.40
C TRP A 160 1.62 8.74 12.91
N CYS A 161 1.92 7.45 13.15
CA CYS A 161 1.06 6.32 12.86
C CYS A 161 1.07 5.35 14.04
N ASP A 162 -0.09 5.00 14.58
CA ASP A 162 -0.21 3.88 15.51
C ASP A 162 -0.33 2.59 14.70
N PHE A 163 0.75 1.80 14.74
CA PHE A 163 0.74 0.45 14.21
C PHE A 163 -0.03 -0.46 15.18
N ILE A 164 -1.04 -1.14 14.65
CA ILE A 164 -1.92 -2.01 15.43
C ILE A 164 -1.73 -3.45 14.98
N SER A 165 -1.42 -4.34 15.92
CA SER A 165 -1.47 -5.77 15.68
C SER A 165 -2.63 -6.37 16.46
N TYR A 166 -3.55 -7.05 15.76
CA TYR A 166 -4.72 -7.67 16.32
C TYR A 166 -4.78 -9.16 16.05
N ALA A 167 -4.91 -9.94 17.10
CA ALA A 167 -5.19 -11.38 17.03
C ALA A 167 -6.28 -11.72 18.06
N PRO A 168 -7.43 -12.28 17.65
CA PRO A 168 -8.53 -12.58 18.56
C PRO A 168 -8.10 -13.42 19.77
N GLY A 169 -8.56 -13.02 20.95
CA GLY A 169 -8.22 -13.66 22.21
C GLY A 169 -6.91 -13.20 22.85
N LEU A 170 -6.16 -12.27 22.21
CA LEU A 170 -4.96 -11.65 22.74
C LEU A 170 -5.17 -10.14 22.90
N PRO A 171 -4.40 -9.44 23.77
CA PRO A 171 -4.50 -8.00 23.92
C PRO A 171 -4.21 -7.26 22.61
N LEU A 172 -4.89 -6.14 22.35
CA LEU A 172 -4.57 -5.28 21.22
C LEU A 172 -3.17 -4.68 21.43
N PHE A 173 -2.24 -4.95 20.51
CA PHE A 173 -0.93 -4.32 20.52
C PHE A 173 -0.98 -3.04 19.69
N VAL A 174 -0.56 -1.93 20.29
CA VAL A 174 -0.49 -0.61 19.64
C VAL A 174 0.89 -0.03 19.88
N HIS A 175 1.59 0.32 18.79
CA HIS A 175 2.92 0.93 18.86
C HIS A 175 2.96 2.19 18.02
N ARG A 176 3.28 3.35 18.64
CA ARG A 176 3.37 4.62 17.93
C ARG A 176 4.66 4.75 17.14
N CYS A 177 4.50 4.99 15.84
CA CYS A 177 5.57 5.27 14.91
C CYS A 177 5.60 6.76 14.58
N GLU A 178 6.69 7.42 14.89
CA GLU A 178 6.96 8.77 14.41
C GLU A 178 7.53 8.74 12.98
N ARG A 179 7.47 9.88 12.30
CA ARG A 179 8.10 10.03 10.99
C ARG A 179 9.60 9.85 11.09
N ASP A 180 10.15 9.01 10.23
CA ASP A 180 11.60 8.89 10.02
C ASP A 180 11.94 9.45 8.62
N GLU A 181 12.45 10.69 8.60
CA GLU A 181 12.76 11.39 7.36
C GLU A 181 13.90 10.73 6.57
N VAL A 182 14.77 9.95 7.23
CA VAL A 182 15.82 9.18 6.54
C VAL A 182 15.20 8.00 5.78
N VAL A 183 14.36 7.24 6.44
CA VAL A 183 13.61 6.13 5.80
C VAL A 183 12.69 6.66 4.70
N ILE A 184 11.95 7.74 4.96
CA ILE A 184 11.07 8.38 3.96
C ILE A 184 11.87 8.82 2.72
N ALA A 185 13.03 9.44 2.90
CA ALA A 185 13.87 9.85 1.77
C ALA A 185 14.35 8.65 0.93
N GLN A 186 14.71 7.54 1.57
CA GLN A 186 15.08 6.30 0.89
C GLN A 186 13.92 5.71 0.09
N LEU A 187 12.70 5.70 0.66
CA LEU A 187 11.49 5.21 0.00
C LEU A 187 11.11 6.07 -1.21
N ILE A 188 11.19 7.39 -1.08
CA ILE A 188 10.95 8.32 -2.19
C ILE A 188 12.00 8.13 -3.28
N ALA A 189 13.28 7.98 -2.95
CA ALA A 189 14.33 7.72 -3.94
C ALA A 189 14.12 6.38 -4.68
N ALA A 190 13.69 5.33 -3.98
CA ALA A 190 13.34 4.05 -4.60
C ALA A 190 12.13 4.19 -5.53
N ALA A 191 11.11 4.93 -5.13
CA ALA A 191 9.93 5.21 -5.95
C ALA A 191 10.28 6.06 -7.19
N GLN A 192 11.19 7.04 -7.07
CA GLN A 192 11.70 7.81 -8.22
C GLN A 192 12.43 6.92 -9.22
N ALA A 193 13.29 6.02 -8.74
CA ALA A 193 13.98 5.06 -9.61
C ALA A 193 12.99 4.10 -10.29
N ALA A 194 11.96 3.64 -9.57
CA ALA A 194 10.88 2.82 -10.12
C ALA A 194 10.09 3.55 -11.20
N GLU A 195 9.74 4.82 -10.98
CA GLU A 195 9.01 5.64 -11.96
C GLU A 195 9.85 5.89 -13.22
N ALA A 196 11.14 6.18 -13.08
CA ALA A 196 12.04 6.33 -14.22
C ALA A 196 12.15 5.01 -15.04
N GLU A 197 12.22 3.87 -14.36
CA GLU A 197 12.25 2.57 -15.02
C GLU A 197 10.91 2.25 -15.71
N LEU A 198 9.77 2.58 -15.10
CA LEU A 198 8.45 2.46 -15.73
C LEU A 198 8.34 3.28 -17.02
N GLN A 199 8.85 4.51 -17.03
CA GLN A 199 8.91 5.36 -18.22
C GLN A 199 9.78 4.73 -19.31
N ARG A 200 10.95 4.19 -18.94
CA ARG A 200 11.83 3.47 -19.88
C ARG A 200 11.16 2.22 -20.47
N LEU A 201 10.51 1.42 -19.62
CA LEU A 201 9.78 0.21 -20.04
C LEU A 201 8.59 0.56 -20.93
N MET A 202 7.85 1.64 -20.64
CA MET A 202 6.75 2.13 -21.49
C MET A 202 7.25 2.49 -22.91
N ALA A 203 8.39 3.18 -23.01
CA ALA A 203 8.98 3.51 -24.30
C ALA A 203 9.39 2.25 -25.07
N LEU A 204 9.99 1.25 -24.42
CA LEU A 204 10.32 -0.03 -25.03
C LEU A 204 9.08 -0.78 -25.49
N TYR A 205 8.04 -0.84 -24.66
CA TYR A 205 6.76 -1.45 -25.05
C TYR A 205 6.17 -0.78 -26.28
N THR A 206 6.10 0.55 -26.31
CA THR A 206 5.53 1.31 -27.43
C THR A 206 6.28 0.99 -28.74
N ALA A 207 7.61 0.92 -28.71
CA ALA A 207 8.41 0.58 -29.86
C ALA A 207 8.22 -0.89 -30.31
N ALA A 208 8.17 -1.83 -29.38
CA ALA A 208 8.00 -3.25 -29.68
C ALA A 208 6.57 -3.56 -30.19
N ALA A 209 5.55 -3.00 -29.54
CA ALA A 209 4.13 -3.24 -29.84
C ALA A 209 3.75 -2.83 -31.28
N ALA A 210 4.44 -1.83 -31.84
CA ALA A 210 4.19 -1.38 -33.23
C ALA A 210 4.42 -2.48 -34.28
N SER A 211 5.14 -3.55 -33.94
CA SER A 211 5.45 -4.66 -34.83
C SER A 211 4.47 -5.84 -34.72
N PHE A 212 3.50 -5.79 -33.83
CA PHE A 212 2.58 -6.87 -33.53
C PHE A 212 1.11 -6.43 -33.72
N PRO A 213 0.20 -7.38 -34.10
CA PRO A 213 -1.22 -7.06 -34.16
C PRO A 213 -1.78 -6.74 -32.76
N ALA A 214 -2.61 -5.70 -32.71
CA ALA A 214 -3.36 -5.40 -31.49
C ALA A 214 -4.39 -6.50 -31.21
N THR A 215 -4.65 -6.73 -29.92
CA THR A 215 -5.70 -7.64 -29.45
C THR A 215 -6.72 -6.86 -28.61
N GLU A 216 -7.98 -7.31 -28.65
CA GLU A 216 -9.03 -6.70 -27.85
C GLU A 216 -8.97 -7.18 -26.39
N PRO A 217 -9.27 -6.30 -25.42
CA PRO A 217 -9.43 -6.71 -24.03
C PRO A 217 -10.60 -7.71 -23.91
N ILE A 218 -10.35 -8.86 -23.31
CA ILE A 218 -11.40 -9.82 -22.98
C ILE A 218 -11.46 -9.89 -21.46
N GLN A 219 -12.62 -9.51 -20.90
CA GLN A 219 -12.90 -9.83 -19.51
C GLN A 219 -13.35 -11.30 -19.46
N PRO A 220 -12.60 -12.19 -18.78
CA PRO A 220 -13.10 -13.55 -18.59
C PRO A 220 -14.42 -13.46 -17.82
N GLU A 221 -15.51 -13.94 -18.42
CA GLU A 221 -16.74 -14.17 -17.68
C GLU A 221 -16.37 -15.08 -16.51
N GLN A 222 -16.60 -14.63 -15.30
CA GLN A 222 -16.49 -15.48 -14.12
C GLN A 222 -17.62 -16.51 -14.23
N GLU A 223 -17.38 -17.64 -14.87
CA GLU A 223 -18.23 -18.81 -14.67
C GLU A 223 -18.13 -19.20 -13.19
N ILE A 224 -19.16 -18.81 -12.44
CA ILE A 224 -19.39 -19.35 -11.11
C ILE A 224 -19.78 -20.80 -11.32
N VAL A 225 -18.80 -21.70 -11.28
CA VAL A 225 -19.07 -23.12 -11.15
C VAL A 225 -19.55 -23.34 -9.71
N ILE A 226 -20.87 -23.54 -9.59
CA ILE A 226 -21.55 -23.92 -8.33
C ILE A 226 -21.25 -25.38 -8.02
#